data_3335bf280a6b7e611eaa75dc188b1a00
#
_entry.id   3335bf280a6b7e611eaa75dc188b1a00
#
_cell.length_a   1.000
_cell.length_b   1.000
_cell.length_c   1.000
_cell.angle_alpha   90.00
_cell.angle_beta   90.00
_cell.angle_gamma   90.00
#
_symmetry.space_group_name_H-M   'P 1'
#
loop_
_entity.id
_entity.type
_entity.pdbx_description
1 polymer ?
#
loop_
_entity_poly.entity_id
_entity_poly.type
_entity_poly.pdbx_seq_one_letter_code
_entity_poly.pdbx_strand_id
1 'polypeptide(L)'
;MKNIKLIPEKLTAENFANFGEVISIQGKDSVTINNGFADKYHDLAFLDTKEDQGQTSVHIFVAKGREFPLHISMLEKHPFFSQTFIPRHSSAFIVVVAPPAEKPSIEKLRAFITD
;
A
#
# COMPACT_ATOMS: atom_id res chain seq x y z
N MET A 1 29.26 -5.85 2.85
CA MET A 1 27.84 -5.50 2.92
C MET A 1 27.08 -6.28 1.86
N LYS A 2 26.01 -6.92 2.28
CA LYS A 2 25.24 -7.80 1.40
C LYS A 2 24.18 -7.01 0.65
N ASN A 3 24.23 -7.05 -0.66
CA ASN A 3 23.22 -6.44 -1.51
C ASN A 3 22.20 -7.48 -1.97
N ILE A 4 20.95 -7.16 -1.84
CA ILE A 4 19.86 -8.02 -2.26
C ILE A 4 19.13 -7.33 -3.39
N LYS A 5 18.87 -8.06 -4.46
CA LYS A 5 18.10 -7.56 -5.58
C LYS A 5 16.64 -7.89 -5.36
N LEU A 6 15.79 -6.88 -5.36
CA LEU A 6 14.36 -7.05 -5.30
C LEU A 6 13.75 -6.89 -6.68
N ILE A 7 12.89 -7.83 -7.04
CA ILE A 7 12.11 -7.75 -8.28
C ILE A 7 10.66 -7.54 -7.86
N PRO A 8 10.00 -6.46 -8.32
CA PRO A 8 8.62 -6.22 -7.93
C PRO A 8 7.69 -7.32 -8.41
N GLU A 9 6.83 -7.78 -7.51
CA GLU A 9 5.76 -8.73 -7.80
C GLU A 9 4.49 -7.96 -8.11
N LYS A 10 3.63 -8.50 -8.94
CA LYS A 10 2.32 -7.90 -9.15
C LYS A 10 1.55 -7.92 -7.82
N LEU A 11 1.03 -6.78 -7.42
CA LEU A 11 0.30 -6.66 -6.16
C LEU A 11 -1.01 -7.44 -6.21
N THR A 12 -1.21 -8.34 -5.26
CA THR A 12 -2.47 -9.08 -5.08
C THR A 12 -2.83 -9.06 -3.60
N ALA A 13 -4.11 -9.27 -3.31
CA ALA A 13 -4.55 -9.36 -1.92
C ALA A 13 -3.82 -10.47 -1.17
N GLU A 14 -3.56 -11.57 -1.84
CA GLU A 14 -2.94 -12.75 -1.24
C GLU A 14 -1.47 -12.50 -0.91
N ASN A 15 -0.70 -11.95 -1.86
CA ASN A 15 0.73 -11.80 -1.63
C ASN A 15 1.06 -10.61 -0.72
N PHE A 16 0.13 -9.68 -0.55
CA PHE A 16 0.31 -8.52 0.32
C PHE A 16 -0.29 -8.71 1.72
N ALA A 17 -0.96 -9.83 1.98
CA ALA A 17 -1.74 -10.04 3.20
C ALA A 17 -0.95 -9.83 4.50
N ASN A 18 0.35 -10.15 4.50
CA ASN A 18 1.18 -9.96 5.69
C ASN A 18 1.57 -8.50 5.94
N PHE A 19 1.31 -7.62 5.00
CA PHE A 19 1.73 -6.22 5.08
C PHE A 19 0.56 -5.26 5.17
N GLY A 20 -0.60 -5.66 4.67
CA GLY A 20 -1.78 -4.82 4.68
C GLY A 20 -2.87 -5.34 3.77
N GLU A 21 -3.85 -4.49 3.55
CA GLU A 21 -5.00 -4.81 2.71
C GLU A 21 -4.88 -4.09 1.36
N VAL A 22 -5.25 -4.79 0.31
CA VAL A 22 -5.35 -4.20 -1.02
C VAL A 22 -6.80 -3.79 -1.25
N ILE A 23 -7.00 -2.51 -1.51
CA ILE A 23 -8.33 -1.98 -1.78
C ILE A 23 -8.67 -2.26 -3.24
N SER A 24 -9.68 -3.10 -3.47
CA SER A 24 -10.04 -3.52 -4.82
C SER A 24 -11.52 -3.88 -4.86
N ILE A 25 -12.15 -3.63 -5.99
CA ILE A 25 -13.52 -4.05 -6.24
C ILE A 25 -13.59 -5.42 -6.92
N GLN A 26 -12.46 -5.97 -7.32
CA GLN A 26 -12.42 -7.24 -8.03
C GLN A 26 -13.02 -8.37 -7.17
N GLY A 27 -13.98 -9.08 -7.71
CA GLY A 27 -14.64 -10.18 -6.99
C GLY A 27 -15.56 -9.73 -5.85
N LYS A 28 -15.87 -8.44 -5.76
CA LYS A 28 -16.72 -7.90 -4.70
C LYS A 28 -18.12 -7.60 -5.25
N ASP A 29 -19.10 -7.72 -4.39
CA ASP A 29 -20.47 -7.36 -4.72
C ASP A 29 -20.70 -5.88 -4.44
N SER A 30 -21.56 -5.27 -5.25
CA SER A 30 -21.95 -3.89 -5.08
C SER A 30 -23.41 -3.77 -4.73
N VAL A 31 -23.78 -2.61 -4.17
CA VAL A 31 -25.18 -2.23 -3.95
C VAL A 31 -25.48 -1.02 -4.83
N THR A 32 -26.53 -1.13 -5.62
CA THR A 32 -26.94 -0.01 -6.47
C THR A 32 -27.63 1.05 -5.61
N ILE A 33 -27.19 2.28 -5.75
CA ILE A 33 -27.71 3.42 -4.99
C ILE A 33 -28.04 4.58 -5.95
N ASN A 34 -28.59 5.65 -5.40
CA ASN A 34 -28.88 6.87 -6.14
C ASN A 34 -29.74 6.63 -7.38
N ASN A 35 -30.85 5.91 -7.20
CA ASN A 35 -31.79 5.60 -8.26
C ASN A 35 -31.16 4.89 -9.47
N GLY A 36 -30.17 4.05 -9.22
CA GLY A 36 -29.51 3.27 -10.26
C GLY A 36 -28.31 3.95 -10.90
N PHE A 37 -27.95 5.16 -10.45
CA PHE A 37 -26.86 5.90 -11.07
C PHE A 37 -25.48 5.64 -10.46
N ALA A 38 -25.41 4.84 -9.40
CA ALA A 38 -24.12 4.47 -8.80
C ALA A 38 -24.16 3.07 -8.21
N ASP A 39 -23.05 2.38 -8.30
CA ASP A 39 -22.84 1.12 -7.61
C ASP A 39 -21.86 1.36 -6.48
N LYS A 40 -22.25 1.01 -5.27
CA LYS A 40 -21.42 1.19 -4.09
C LYS A 40 -20.76 -0.13 -3.69
N TYR A 41 -19.44 -0.11 -3.62
CA TYR A 41 -18.63 -1.17 -3.06
C TYR A 41 -18.18 -0.69 -1.69
N HIS A 42 -18.74 -1.24 -0.62
CA HIS A 42 -18.49 -0.73 0.72
C HIS A 42 -17.63 -1.68 1.54
N ASP A 43 -17.02 -1.13 2.59
CA ASP A 43 -16.21 -1.89 3.54
C ASP A 43 -15.06 -2.66 2.88
N LEU A 44 -14.41 -2.03 1.89
CA LEU A 44 -13.30 -2.65 1.19
C LEU A 44 -12.05 -2.76 2.05
N ALA A 45 -11.89 -1.86 3.01
CA ALA A 45 -10.82 -1.87 3.97
C ALA A 45 -11.22 -1.04 5.18
N PHE A 46 -10.61 -1.32 6.32
CA PHE A 46 -10.83 -0.56 7.54
C PHE A 46 -9.53 0.12 7.94
N LEU A 47 -9.59 1.43 8.18
CA LEU A 47 -8.43 2.18 8.57
C LEU A 47 -8.24 2.11 10.09
N ASP A 48 -7.04 1.74 10.50
CA ASP A 48 -6.67 1.72 11.90
C ASP A 48 -6.25 3.12 12.33
N THR A 49 -7.03 3.73 13.19
CA THR A 49 -6.78 5.08 13.68
C THR A 49 -6.60 5.04 15.19
N LYS A 50 -5.49 4.43 15.62
CA LYS A 50 -5.20 4.36 17.04
C LYS A 50 -4.90 5.72 17.61
N GLU A 51 -5.27 5.87 18.85
CA GLU A 51 -5.41 7.17 19.49
C GLU A 51 -4.13 7.79 20.01
N ASP A 52 -3.05 7.05 20.04
CA ASP A 52 -1.82 7.48 20.70
C ASP A 52 -1.14 8.60 19.96
N GLN A 53 -1.61 9.82 20.10
CA GLN A 53 -0.93 11.02 19.63
C GLN A 53 -1.00 11.28 18.13
N GLY A 54 -1.72 10.47 17.38
CA GLY A 54 -1.88 10.70 15.96
C GLY A 54 -3.20 11.36 15.65
N GLN A 55 -3.21 12.20 14.61
CA GLN A 55 -4.44 12.71 14.03
C GLN A 55 -4.59 12.11 12.65
N THR A 56 -5.82 11.73 12.33
CA THR A 56 -6.12 11.30 10.96
C THR A 56 -6.00 12.49 10.03
N SER A 57 -5.23 12.36 8.99
CA SER A 57 -5.00 13.44 8.03
C SER A 57 -4.92 12.89 6.62
N VAL A 58 -5.09 13.78 5.65
CA VAL A 58 -4.99 13.45 4.23
C VAL A 58 -3.88 14.28 3.61
N HIS A 59 -3.00 13.61 2.88
CA HIS A 59 -1.88 14.25 2.21
C HIS A 59 -1.90 13.93 0.73
N ILE A 60 -1.37 14.82 -0.08
CA ILE A 60 -1.17 14.57 -1.49
C ILE A 60 0.34 14.56 -1.74
N PHE A 61 0.83 13.48 -2.33
CA PHE A 61 2.23 13.38 -2.71
C PHE A 61 2.34 13.50 -4.23
N VAL A 62 3.19 14.40 -4.68
CA VAL A 62 3.53 14.51 -6.10
C VAL A 62 4.89 13.89 -6.27
N ALA A 63 4.91 12.62 -6.65
CA ALA A 63 6.16 11.87 -6.77
C ALA A 63 6.73 12.01 -8.18
N LYS A 64 8.04 12.01 -8.27
CA LYS A 64 8.75 12.00 -9.54
C LYS A 64 9.19 10.59 -9.85
N GLY A 65 9.09 10.20 -11.12
CA GLY A 65 9.60 8.91 -11.56
C GLY A 65 11.09 8.79 -11.31
N ARG A 66 11.52 7.57 -11.00
CA ARG A 66 12.91 7.24 -10.73
C ARG A 66 13.39 6.22 -11.75
N GLU A 67 14.67 6.25 -12.03
CA GLU A 67 15.27 5.27 -12.93
C GLU A 67 15.65 4.00 -12.18
N PHE A 68 15.63 2.88 -12.87
CA PHE A 68 15.99 1.59 -12.31
C PHE A 68 17.26 1.04 -12.98
N PRO A 69 18.07 0.28 -12.26
CA PRO A 69 17.85 -0.17 -10.89
C PRO A 69 18.01 0.96 -9.87
N LEU A 70 17.18 0.94 -8.86
CA LEU A 70 17.14 1.95 -7.81
C LEU A 70 17.68 1.35 -6.52
N HIS A 71 18.66 2.02 -5.93
CA HIS A 71 19.18 1.63 -4.61
C HIS A 71 18.28 2.17 -3.52
N ILE A 72 17.86 1.28 -2.60
CA ILE A 72 17.03 1.65 -1.47
C ILE A 72 17.89 1.64 -0.23
N SER A 73 17.95 2.77 0.46
CA SER A 73 18.76 2.92 1.67
C SER A 73 17.95 3.30 2.90
N MET A 74 16.65 3.55 2.74
CA MET A 74 15.82 4.06 3.82
C MET A 74 14.41 3.51 3.71
N LEU A 75 13.84 3.12 4.84
CA LEU A 75 12.43 2.75 4.98
C LEU A 75 11.81 3.56 6.10
N GLU A 76 10.52 3.80 6.00
CA GLU A 76 9.75 4.46 7.04
C GLU A 76 8.92 3.44 7.83
N LYS A 77 8.77 3.69 9.11
CA LYS A 77 7.96 2.87 10.00
C LYS A 77 6.82 3.70 10.55
N HIS A 78 5.61 3.17 10.46
CA HIS A 78 4.40 3.82 10.98
C HIS A 78 3.77 2.93 12.04
N PRO A 79 4.19 3.05 13.33
CA PRO A 79 3.78 2.09 14.34
C PRO A 79 2.40 2.34 14.96
N PHE A 80 1.78 3.50 14.74
CA PHE A 80 0.57 3.86 15.46
C PHE A 80 -0.71 3.71 14.68
N PHE A 81 -0.67 3.78 13.36
CA PHE A 81 -1.89 3.74 12.55
C PHE A 81 -1.59 3.32 11.12
N SER A 82 -2.65 3.07 10.37
CA SER A 82 -2.54 2.68 8.97
C SER A 82 -2.11 3.85 8.09
N GLN A 83 -1.38 3.54 7.03
CA GLN A 83 -1.12 4.48 5.95
C GLN A 83 -1.72 3.90 4.67
N THR A 84 -2.59 4.68 4.05
CA THR A 84 -3.31 4.25 2.85
C THR A 84 -2.86 5.08 1.67
N PHE A 85 -2.52 4.41 0.58
CA PHE A 85 -2.14 5.07 -0.67
C PHE A 85 -3.23 4.86 -1.70
N ILE A 86 -3.74 5.97 -2.23
CA ILE A 86 -4.77 5.96 -3.27
C ILE A 86 -4.23 6.76 -4.44
N PRO A 87 -3.83 6.10 -5.54
CA PRO A 87 -3.32 6.84 -6.68
C PRO A 87 -4.45 7.60 -7.37
N ARG A 88 -4.15 8.83 -7.78
CA ARG A 88 -5.11 9.67 -8.48
C ARG A 88 -5.13 9.41 -9.99
N HIS A 89 -4.11 8.74 -10.48
CA HIS A 89 -3.96 8.43 -11.90
C HIS A 89 -3.76 6.94 -12.09
N SER A 90 -3.91 6.46 -13.30
CA SER A 90 -3.75 5.06 -13.62
C SER A 90 -2.30 4.60 -13.74
N SER A 91 -1.35 5.45 -13.38
CA SER A 91 0.07 5.07 -13.40
C SER A 91 0.39 4.06 -12.33
N ALA A 92 1.15 3.04 -12.69
CA ALA A 92 1.62 2.06 -11.72
C ALA A 92 2.66 2.68 -10.79
N PHE A 93 2.72 2.19 -9.55
CA PHE A 93 3.78 2.55 -8.63
C PHE A 93 4.28 1.31 -7.90
N ILE A 94 5.47 1.44 -7.35
CA ILE A 94 6.13 0.35 -6.65
C ILE A 94 6.18 0.67 -5.17
N VAL A 95 5.84 -0.32 -4.34
CA VAL A 95 6.01 -0.23 -2.90
C VAL A 95 7.01 -1.28 -2.45
N VAL A 96 7.88 -0.90 -1.51
CA VAL A 96 8.82 -1.81 -0.88
C VAL A 96 8.49 -1.87 0.59
N VAL A 97 8.28 -3.06 1.10
CA VAL A 97 7.80 -3.27 2.46
C VAL A 97 8.62 -4.33 3.18
N ALA A 98 8.62 -4.23 4.49
CA ALA A 98 9.21 -5.23 5.38
C ALA A 98 8.16 -5.61 6.43
N PRO A 99 8.21 -6.84 6.96
CA PRO A 99 7.35 -7.21 8.08
C PRO A 99 7.62 -6.34 9.30
N PRO A 100 6.64 -6.17 10.19
CA PRO A 100 6.82 -5.39 11.40
C PRO A 100 7.99 -5.92 12.23
N ALA A 101 8.88 -5.02 12.61
CA ALA A 101 10.03 -5.34 13.44
C ALA A 101 10.63 -4.06 13.97
N GLU A 102 11.49 -4.17 14.96
CA GLU A 102 12.20 -3.00 15.45
C GLU A 102 13.12 -2.42 14.39
N LYS A 103 13.83 -3.30 13.68
CA LYS A 103 14.62 -2.95 12.50
C LYS A 103 14.23 -3.87 11.35
N PRO A 104 14.14 -3.36 10.13
CA PRO A 104 13.79 -4.22 9.01
C PRO A 104 14.90 -5.23 8.72
N SER A 105 14.50 -6.45 8.41
CA SER A 105 15.43 -7.47 7.94
C SER A 105 15.52 -7.38 6.43
N ILE A 106 16.73 -7.23 5.91
CA ILE A 106 16.96 -7.09 4.47
C ILE A 106 16.44 -8.31 3.72
N GLU A 107 16.60 -9.50 4.29
CA GLU A 107 16.16 -10.75 3.66
C GLU A 107 14.62 -10.85 3.57
N LYS A 108 13.90 -10.06 4.35
CA LYS A 108 12.43 -10.10 4.39
C LYS A 108 11.78 -8.96 3.62
N LEU A 109 12.56 -8.13 2.97
CA LEU A 109 12.03 -7.07 2.11
C LEU A 109 11.34 -7.67 0.90
N ARG A 110 10.21 -7.08 0.52
CA ARG A 110 9.51 -7.43 -0.70
C ARG A 110 9.08 -6.17 -1.44
N ALA A 111 9.02 -6.28 -2.74
CA ALA A 111 8.58 -5.19 -3.60
C ALA A 111 7.35 -5.62 -4.38
N PHE A 112 6.40 -4.71 -4.52
CA PHE A 112 5.16 -4.96 -5.24
C PHE A 112 4.91 -3.81 -6.22
N ILE A 113 4.36 -4.16 -7.37
CA ILE A 113 3.96 -3.15 -8.36
C ILE A 113 2.44 -3.19 -8.51
N THR A 114 1.83 -2.01 -8.51
CA THR A 114 0.40 -1.86 -8.76
C THR A 114 0.11 -1.85 -10.25
N ASP A 115 -1.13 -2.13 -10.61
CA ASP A 115 -1.58 -2.01 -12.00
C ASP A 115 -1.91 -0.57 -12.35
#